data_75765fb4680a366238978d243f0a1c84
#
_entry.id   75765fb4680a366238978d243f0a1c84
#
_cell.length_a   1.000
_cell.length_b   1.000
_cell.length_c   1.000
_cell.angle_alpha   90.00
_cell.angle_beta   90.00
_cell.angle_gamma   90.00
#
_symmetry.space_group_name_H-M   'P 1'
#
loop_
_entity.id
_entity.type
_entity.pdbx_description
1 polymer ?
#
loop_
_entity_poly.entity_id
_entity_poly.type
_entity_poly.pdbx_seq_one_letter_code
_entity_poly.pdbx_strand_id
1 'polypeptide(L)'
;MKEVKKFRFIPILLAVILAVFLLLSSVTTIPAGHTGVVTTFGKVSGTVLGEGLHFKLPFITNVVKIDNRVLKTEVSSSSASKDLQTVNSTIALNYRIGRANSASIYQNIGTDFENVLINPAIQECVKSVTAQFTAEELITERQKVGDLMREALAEKIGPYGFDIEVFNITSFGFSEEFNAAIEAKQTAQQNALKAEQDLARIKVEAQQQIEQARAEAESYRLKNQEITQETLAMEWINKWDGKLPSVASDGSMMFDISDIIAAAGSGKSASAPSTPVAPSAPSAASAAAGE
;
A
#
# COMPACT_ATOMS: atom_id res chain seq x y z
N MET A 1 1.55 42.32 -86.38
CA MET A 1 2.83 41.87 -85.75
C MET A 1 2.87 42.00 -84.26
N LYS A 2 1.81 42.43 -83.53
CA LYS A 2 1.83 42.54 -82.03
C LYS A 2 1.32 41.34 -81.28
N GLU A 3 0.62 40.43 -81.85
CA GLU A 3 -0.02 39.26 -81.20
C GLU A 3 0.98 38.10 -80.97
N VAL A 4 1.93 37.91 -81.85
CA VAL A 4 2.89 36.79 -81.80
C VAL A 4 3.89 36.94 -80.67
N LYS A 5 4.17 38.18 -80.20
CA LYS A 5 5.07 38.40 -79.03
C LYS A 5 4.46 38.01 -77.71
N LYS A 6 3.13 38.16 -77.52
CA LYS A 6 2.45 37.74 -76.25
C LYS A 6 2.51 36.24 -76.03
N PHE A 7 2.42 35.44 -77.13
CA PHE A 7 2.42 33.99 -77.04
C PHE A 7 3.80 33.40 -76.57
N ARG A 8 4.90 34.11 -76.88
CA ARG A 8 6.24 33.69 -76.46
C ARG A 8 6.54 33.92 -74.95
N PHE A 9 5.82 34.81 -74.24
CA PHE A 9 5.98 35.09 -72.82
C PHE A 9 5.20 34.10 -71.92
N ILE A 10 4.17 33.44 -72.47
CA ILE A 10 3.34 32.46 -71.74
C ILE A 10 4.20 31.27 -71.22
N PRO A 11 5.01 30.59 -72.06
CA PRO A 11 5.84 29.48 -71.61
C PRO A 11 6.92 29.92 -70.64
N ILE A 12 7.45 31.13 -70.76
CA ILE A 12 8.44 31.69 -69.82
C ILE A 12 7.77 31.97 -68.49
N LEU A 13 6.60 32.58 -68.47
CA LEU A 13 5.82 32.82 -67.24
C LEU A 13 5.47 31.51 -66.59
N LEU A 14 5.06 30.47 -67.32
CA LEU A 14 4.76 29.14 -66.76
C LEU A 14 6.00 28.49 -66.20
N ALA A 15 7.17 28.60 -66.85
CA ALA A 15 8.45 28.09 -66.35
C ALA A 15 8.88 28.79 -65.08
N VAL A 16 8.69 30.11 -64.97
CA VAL A 16 8.98 30.88 -63.72
C VAL A 16 8.03 30.44 -62.58
N ILE A 17 6.73 30.31 -62.85
CA ILE A 17 5.77 29.82 -61.85
C ILE A 17 6.15 28.42 -61.37
N LEU A 18 6.51 27.51 -62.30
CA LEU A 18 6.96 26.18 -61.97
C LEU A 18 8.25 26.19 -61.12
N ALA A 19 9.22 27.04 -61.48
CA ALA A 19 10.46 27.17 -60.72
C ALA A 19 10.22 27.71 -59.28
N VAL A 20 9.36 28.71 -59.14
CA VAL A 20 8.96 29.24 -57.83
C VAL A 20 8.22 28.17 -57.01
N PHE A 21 7.32 27.42 -57.62
CA PHE A 21 6.63 26.31 -56.98
C PHE A 21 7.60 25.22 -56.48
N LEU A 22 8.60 24.85 -57.30
CA LEU A 22 9.65 23.91 -56.93
C LEU A 22 10.51 24.41 -55.78
N LEU A 23 10.89 25.70 -55.82
CA LEU A 23 11.65 26.31 -54.74
C LEU A 23 10.88 26.34 -53.40
N LEU A 24 9.61 26.71 -53.42
CA LEU A 24 8.75 26.70 -52.23
C LEU A 24 8.52 25.29 -51.68
N SER A 25 8.39 24.29 -52.57
CA SER A 25 8.22 22.88 -52.24
C SER A 25 9.53 22.24 -51.73
N SER A 26 10.67 22.88 -51.95
CA SER A 26 11.99 22.41 -51.53
C SER A 26 12.31 22.68 -50.05
N VAL A 27 11.50 23.46 -49.37
CA VAL A 27 11.75 23.85 -47.99
C VAL A 27 10.92 23.02 -47.03
N THR A 28 11.56 22.53 -45.97
CA THR A 28 10.88 21.85 -44.86
C THR A 28 11.38 22.41 -43.53
N THR A 29 10.46 22.58 -42.59
CA THR A 29 10.78 23.02 -41.23
C THR A 29 10.59 21.87 -40.24
N ILE A 30 11.55 21.67 -39.36
CA ILE A 30 11.49 20.68 -38.30
C ILE A 30 11.34 21.46 -36.98
N PRO A 31 10.24 21.21 -36.21
CA PRO A 31 10.01 21.88 -34.95
C PRO A 31 11.07 21.49 -33.88
N ALA A 32 11.23 22.35 -32.90
CA ALA A 32 12.06 22.03 -31.73
C ALA A 32 11.60 20.73 -31.07
N GLY A 33 12.56 19.90 -30.64
CA GLY A 33 12.28 18.60 -30.03
C GLY A 33 11.93 17.48 -31.01
N HIS A 34 11.98 17.72 -32.31
CA HIS A 34 11.77 16.70 -33.34
C HIS A 34 13.05 16.46 -34.14
N THR A 35 13.12 15.29 -34.73
CA THR A 35 14.17 14.91 -35.70
C THR A 35 13.52 14.53 -37.00
N GLY A 36 14.09 15.06 -38.10
CA GLY A 36 13.62 14.73 -39.46
C GLY A 36 14.38 13.55 -40.05
N VAL A 37 13.71 12.46 -40.30
CA VAL A 37 14.26 11.29 -41.01
C VAL A 37 14.04 11.49 -42.48
N VAL A 38 15.15 11.55 -43.24
CA VAL A 38 15.12 11.75 -44.70
C VAL A 38 14.90 10.42 -45.40
N THR A 39 13.88 10.35 -46.21
CA THR A 39 13.65 9.21 -47.12
C THR A 39 13.76 9.65 -48.58
N THR A 40 14.47 8.87 -49.40
CA THR A 40 14.67 9.11 -50.80
C THR A 40 14.04 7.96 -51.60
N PHE A 41 12.97 8.24 -52.36
CA PHE A 41 12.18 7.19 -52.99
C PHE A 41 11.79 6.04 -52.07
N GLY A 42 11.44 6.35 -50.82
CA GLY A 42 11.08 5.36 -49.78
C GLY A 42 12.26 4.74 -49.06
N LYS A 43 13.50 4.88 -49.52
CA LYS A 43 14.68 4.40 -48.78
C LYS A 43 15.09 5.39 -47.69
N VAL A 44 15.25 4.92 -46.46
CA VAL A 44 15.78 5.73 -45.37
C VAL A 44 17.24 6.06 -45.63
N SER A 45 17.57 7.34 -45.63
CA SER A 45 18.92 7.84 -45.99
C SER A 45 19.94 7.72 -44.81
N GLY A 46 19.57 7.20 -43.66
CA GLY A 46 20.45 7.17 -42.47
C GLY A 46 20.82 8.55 -41.92
N THR A 47 20.62 9.61 -42.70
CA THR A 47 20.89 11.00 -42.26
C THR A 47 19.67 11.53 -41.53
N VAL A 48 19.87 12.06 -40.32
CA VAL A 48 18.84 12.71 -39.54
C VAL A 48 19.06 14.21 -39.55
N LEU A 49 17.97 14.96 -39.80
CA LEU A 49 17.99 16.41 -39.78
C LEU A 49 17.57 16.89 -38.38
N GLY A 50 18.34 17.83 -37.84
CA GLY A 50 17.99 18.48 -36.56
C GLY A 50 16.82 19.46 -36.73
N GLU A 51 16.50 20.15 -35.66
CA GLU A 51 15.53 21.25 -35.67
C GLU A 51 15.97 22.42 -36.55
N GLY A 52 15.00 23.10 -37.15
CA GLY A 52 15.23 24.25 -37.99
C GLY A 52 14.71 24.11 -39.43
N LEU A 53 15.24 24.95 -40.30
CA LEU A 53 14.87 25.02 -41.72
C LEU A 53 15.86 24.18 -42.55
N HIS A 54 15.35 23.26 -43.34
CA HIS A 54 16.16 22.39 -44.20
C HIS A 54 15.66 22.40 -45.63
N PHE A 55 16.59 22.18 -46.57
CA PHE A 55 16.26 22.03 -47.97
C PHE A 55 16.13 20.54 -48.32
N LYS A 56 15.08 20.21 -49.02
CA LYS A 56 14.83 18.87 -49.57
C LYS A 56 14.58 18.94 -51.08
N LEU A 57 14.89 17.87 -51.78
CA LEU A 57 14.52 17.74 -53.20
C LEU A 57 13.03 17.42 -53.27
N PRO A 58 12.21 18.30 -53.86
CA PRO A 58 10.79 18.04 -54.02
C PRO A 58 10.57 16.78 -54.87
N PHE A 59 9.50 16.02 -54.55
CA PHE A 59 9.11 14.76 -55.16
C PHE A 59 10.05 13.55 -54.94
N ILE A 60 11.35 13.77 -54.70
CA ILE A 60 12.35 12.72 -54.56
C ILE A 60 12.54 12.39 -53.06
N THR A 61 12.63 13.42 -52.23
CA THR A 61 12.86 13.25 -50.82
C THR A 61 11.62 13.60 -49.98
N ASN A 62 11.32 12.75 -49.01
CA ASN A 62 10.34 13.03 -47.98
C ASN A 62 11.04 13.08 -46.62
N VAL A 63 10.55 13.95 -45.73
CA VAL A 63 11.10 14.11 -44.36
C VAL A 63 10.01 13.73 -43.38
N VAL A 64 10.21 12.63 -42.67
CA VAL A 64 9.32 12.15 -41.62
C VAL A 64 9.82 12.71 -40.30
N LYS A 65 8.93 13.37 -39.57
CA LYS A 65 9.26 14.01 -38.29
C LYS A 65 8.99 13.01 -37.17
N ILE A 66 10.01 12.74 -36.37
CA ILE A 66 9.93 11.90 -35.15
C ILE A 66 10.03 12.81 -33.95
N ASP A 67 9.11 12.67 -32.99
CA ASP A 67 9.14 13.40 -31.73
C ASP A 67 10.14 12.75 -30.77
N ASN A 68 11.14 13.53 -30.35
CA ASN A 68 12.20 13.10 -29.41
C ASN A 68 12.00 13.66 -28.00
N ARG A 69 10.88 14.33 -27.76
CA ARG A 69 10.52 14.79 -26.43
C ARG A 69 10.08 13.60 -25.59
N VAL A 70 9.89 13.83 -24.31
CA VAL A 70 9.32 12.82 -23.42
C VAL A 70 7.86 12.59 -23.81
N LEU A 71 7.57 11.37 -24.23
CA LEU A 71 6.23 10.89 -24.59
C LEU A 71 5.69 10.07 -23.43
N LYS A 72 4.36 10.03 -23.29
CA LYS A 72 3.67 9.21 -22.30
C LYS A 72 2.79 8.20 -23.01
N THR A 73 2.87 6.95 -22.62
CA THR A 73 1.89 5.92 -22.96
C THR A 73 1.33 5.28 -21.70
N GLU A 74 0.10 4.78 -21.77
CA GLU A 74 -0.57 4.11 -20.68
C GLU A 74 -1.15 2.80 -21.19
N VAL A 75 -0.76 1.69 -20.55
CA VAL A 75 -1.11 0.35 -20.99
C VAL A 75 -1.73 -0.41 -19.83
N SER A 76 -2.90 -0.99 -20.06
CA SER A 76 -3.52 -1.94 -19.14
C SER A 76 -3.15 -3.36 -19.55
N SER A 77 -2.77 -4.18 -18.58
CA SER A 77 -2.39 -5.58 -18.77
C SER A 77 -3.05 -6.45 -17.72
N SER A 78 -3.58 -7.57 -18.15
CA SER A 78 -4.02 -8.65 -17.27
C SER A 78 -2.95 -9.73 -17.23
N SER A 79 -2.55 -10.15 -16.03
CA SER A 79 -1.49 -11.13 -15.77
C SER A 79 -1.89 -12.03 -14.60
N ALA A 80 -1.11 -13.08 -14.37
CA ALA A 80 -1.24 -13.92 -13.18
C ALA A 80 -0.06 -13.69 -12.25
N SER A 81 -0.31 -13.68 -10.94
CA SER A 81 0.71 -13.71 -9.91
C SER A 81 1.25 -15.12 -9.69
N LYS A 82 2.30 -15.27 -8.89
CA LYS A 82 2.92 -16.54 -8.52
C LYS A 82 1.93 -17.53 -7.87
N ASP A 83 0.98 -17.01 -7.11
CA ASP A 83 -0.11 -17.76 -6.46
C ASP A 83 -1.36 -17.87 -7.34
N LEU A 84 -1.20 -17.69 -8.67
CA LEU A 84 -2.23 -17.86 -9.69
C LEU A 84 -3.43 -16.91 -9.54
N GLN A 85 -3.27 -15.80 -8.85
CA GLN A 85 -4.30 -14.77 -8.78
C GLN A 85 -4.27 -13.89 -10.03
N THR A 86 -5.45 -13.53 -10.55
CA THR A 86 -5.55 -12.58 -11.66
C THR A 86 -5.23 -11.17 -11.17
N VAL A 87 -4.26 -10.55 -11.84
CA VAL A 87 -3.80 -9.19 -11.54
C VAL A 87 -4.03 -8.30 -12.75
N ASN A 88 -4.88 -7.32 -12.62
CA ASN A 88 -5.09 -6.27 -13.61
C ASN A 88 -4.22 -5.06 -13.23
N SER A 89 -3.25 -4.74 -14.05
CA SER A 89 -2.31 -3.64 -13.81
C SER A 89 -2.43 -2.58 -14.89
N THR A 90 -2.31 -1.32 -14.49
CA THR A 90 -2.20 -0.19 -15.42
C THR A 90 -0.84 0.45 -15.21
N ILE A 91 -0.07 0.52 -16.31
CA ILE A 91 1.29 1.05 -16.33
C ILE A 91 1.32 2.35 -17.12
N ALA A 92 1.87 3.38 -16.51
CA ALA A 92 2.20 4.63 -17.19
C ALA A 92 3.71 4.69 -17.44
N LEU A 93 4.10 4.74 -18.70
CA LEU A 93 5.48 4.83 -19.14
C LEU A 93 5.75 6.19 -19.75
N ASN A 94 6.78 6.88 -19.25
CA ASN A 94 7.35 8.05 -19.88
C ASN A 94 8.69 7.64 -20.52
N TYR A 95 8.80 7.85 -21.80
CA TYR A 95 9.96 7.47 -22.58
C TYR A 95 10.32 8.56 -23.60
N ARG A 96 11.52 8.50 -24.10
CA ARG A 96 11.95 9.34 -25.23
C ARG A 96 12.70 8.53 -26.27
N ILE A 97 12.75 9.07 -27.48
CA ILE A 97 13.52 8.51 -28.59
C ILE A 97 14.86 9.24 -28.66
N GLY A 98 15.97 8.49 -28.63
CA GLY A 98 17.29 9.03 -28.89
C GLY A 98 17.37 9.62 -30.29
N ARG A 99 17.84 10.86 -30.44
CA ARG A 99 17.92 11.56 -31.74
C ARG A 99 18.68 10.74 -32.79
N ALA A 100 19.77 10.10 -32.38
CA ALA A 100 20.61 9.27 -33.27
C ALA A 100 19.85 8.03 -33.78
N ASN A 101 18.87 7.52 -33.01
CA ASN A 101 18.17 6.29 -33.28
C ASN A 101 16.90 6.50 -34.11
N SER A 102 16.47 7.75 -34.31
CA SER A 102 15.21 8.08 -35.02
C SER A 102 15.14 7.45 -36.44
N ALA A 103 16.25 7.43 -37.18
CA ALA A 103 16.30 6.81 -38.50
C ALA A 103 16.14 5.29 -38.44
N SER A 104 16.82 4.63 -37.50
CA SER A 104 16.75 3.18 -37.30
C SER A 104 15.35 2.74 -36.83
N ILE A 105 14.73 3.50 -35.92
CA ILE A 105 13.38 3.24 -35.43
C ILE A 105 12.39 3.35 -36.60
N TYR A 106 12.47 4.43 -37.37
CA TYR A 106 11.59 4.59 -38.55
C TYR A 106 11.78 3.49 -39.58
N GLN A 107 13.03 3.05 -39.82
CA GLN A 107 13.34 2.01 -40.80
C GLN A 107 12.83 0.65 -40.38
N ASN A 108 12.99 0.27 -39.11
CA ASN A 108 12.76 -1.09 -38.62
C ASN A 108 11.38 -1.29 -38.00
N ILE A 109 10.77 -0.23 -37.46
CA ILE A 109 9.53 -0.31 -36.70
C ILE A 109 8.44 0.57 -37.33
N GLY A 110 8.83 1.74 -37.87
CA GLY A 110 7.89 2.72 -38.45
C GLY A 110 7.54 3.82 -37.45
N THR A 111 6.41 4.50 -37.73
CA THR A 111 5.91 5.60 -36.89
C THR A 111 4.98 5.11 -35.76
N ASP A 112 4.45 3.89 -35.86
CA ASP A 112 3.53 3.30 -34.88
C ASP A 112 4.27 2.39 -33.86
N PHE A 113 5.42 2.86 -33.39
CA PHE A 113 6.28 2.12 -32.48
C PHE A 113 5.62 1.83 -31.12
N GLU A 114 4.62 2.63 -30.73
CA GLU A 114 3.88 2.38 -29.48
C GLU A 114 3.11 1.06 -29.55
N ASN A 115 2.32 0.87 -30.62
CA ASN A 115 1.50 -0.34 -30.75
C ASN A 115 2.31 -1.57 -31.18
N VAL A 116 3.38 -1.35 -31.95
CA VAL A 116 4.19 -2.45 -32.51
C VAL A 116 5.22 -2.97 -31.53
N LEU A 117 5.85 -2.10 -30.73
CA LEU A 117 6.95 -2.47 -29.86
C LEU A 117 6.67 -2.19 -28.38
N ILE A 118 6.29 -0.94 -28.01
CA ILE A 118 6.27 -0.52 -26.61
C ILE A 118 5.15 -1.22 -25.85
N ASN A 119 3.93 -1.22 -26.36
CA ASN A 119 2.78 -1.83 -25.68
C ASN A 119 2.95 -3.35 -25.48
N PRO A 120 3.37 -4.13 -26.49
CA PRO A 120 3.66 -5.55 -26.28
C PRO A 120 4.81 -5.80 -25.32
N ALA A 121 5.87 -4.98 -25.36
CA ALA A 121 7.01 -5.11 -24.46
C ALA A 121 6.60 -4.84 -23.00
N ILE A 122 5.76 -3.82 -22.75
CA ILE A 122 5.21 -3.55 -21.39
C ILE A 122 4.39 -4.75 -20.92
N GLN A 123 3.46 -5.24 -21.75
CA GLN A 123 2.61 -6.37 -21.37
C GLN A 123 3.42 -7.63 -21.03
N GLU A 124 4.45 -7.91 -21.81
CA GLU A 124 5.33 -9.05 -21.55
C GLU A 124 6.15 -8.87 -20.29
N CYS A 125 6.73 -7.69 -20.04
CA CYS A 125 7.46 -7.38 -18.83
C CYS A 125 6.55 -7.50 -17.59
N VAL A 126 5.34 -6.98 -17.66
CA VAL A 126 4.36 -7.09 -16.58
C VAL A 126 4.08 -8.56 -16.28
N LYS A 127 3.74 -9.38 -17.30
CA LYS A 127 3.45 -10.80 -17.12
C LYS A 127 4.64 -11.58 -16.55
N SER A 128 5.84 -11.29 -17.03
CA SER A 128 7.07 -11.95 -16.57
C SER A 128 7.40 -11.63 -15.12
N VAL A 129 7.26 -10.37 -14.71
CA VAL A 129 7.61 -9.94 -13.35
C VAL A 129 6.51 -10.32 -12.36
N THR A 130 5.21 -10.10 -12.69
CA THR A 130 4.12 -10.47 -11.79
C THR A 130 4.09 -11.95 -11.46
N ALA A 131 4.47 -12.83 -12.38
CA ALA A 131 4.55 -14.27 -12.16
C ALA A 131 5.62 -14.69 -11.11
N GLN A 132 6.53 -13.80 -10.74
CA GLN A 132 7.58 -14.06 -9.74
C GLN A 132 7.14 -13.71 -8.31
N PHE A 133 6.09 -12.90 -8.16
CA PHE A 133 5.59 -12.39 -6.89
C PHE A 133 4.19 -12.90 -6.59
N THR A 134 3.89 -13.12 -5.32
CA THR A 134 2.52 -13.37 -4.86
C THR A 134 1.70 -12.07 -4.92
N ALA A 135 0.38 -12.18 -4.91
CA ALA A 135 -0.49 -11.01 -4.92
C ALA A 135 -0.26 -10.10 -3.69
N GLU A 136 0.07 -10.68 -2.53
CA GLU A 136 0.41 -9.93 -1.31
C GLU A 136 1.76 -9.18 -1.47
N GLU A 137 2.77 -9.81 -2.08
CA GLU A 137 4.08 -9.19 -2.35
C GLU A 137 3.98 -8.07 -3.40
N LEU A 138 3.11 -8.20 -4.40
CA LEU A 138 2.87 -7.14 -5.40
C LEU A 138 2.34 -5.84 -4.76
N ILE A 139 1.65 -5.95 -3.62
CA ILE A 139 1.14 -4.80 -2.87
C ILE A 139 2.22 -4.26 -1.93
N THR A 140 2.87 -5.14 -1.16
CA THR A 140 3.81 -4.77 -0.09
C THR A 140 5.18 -4.35 -0.62
N GLU A 141 5.67 -5.00 -1.70
CA GLU A 141 6.96 -4.72 -2.35
C GLU A 141 6.80 -3.96 -3.68
N ARG A 142 5.76 -3.16 -3.82
CA ARG A 142 5.39 -2.47 -5.06
C ARG A 142 6.54 -1.72 -5.72
N GLN A 143 7.40 -1.08 -4.94
CA GLN A 143 8.53 -0.33 -5.47
C GLN A 143 9.56 -1.24 -6.13
N LYS A 144 9.92 -2.34 -5.47
CA LYS A 144 10.84 -3.35 -6.01
C LYS A 144 10.31 -3.97 -7.30
N VAL A 145 9.01 -4.29 -7.32
CA VAL A 145 8.32 -4.80 -8.52
C VAL A 145 8.41 -3.78 -9.66
N GLY A 146 8.17 -2.50 -9.38
CA GLY A 146 8.29 -1.43 -10.36
C GLY A 146 9.70 -1.27 -10.92
N ASP A 147 10.72 -1.36 -10.06
CA ASP A 147 12.12 -1.27 -10.47
C ASP A 147 12.51 -2.46 -11.37
N LEU A 148 12.10 -3.68 -11.02
CA LEU A 148 12.33 -4.87 -11.87
C LEU A 148 11.60 -4.79 -13.21
N MET A 149 10.36 -4.30 -13.22
CA MET A 149 9.63 -4.07 -14.48
C MET A 149 10.33 -3.04 -15.35
N ARG A 150 10.81 -1.94 -14.76
CA ARG A 150 11.56 -0.90 -15.47
C ARG A 150 12.84 -1.44 -16.07
N GLU A 151 13.61 -2.23 -15.30
CA GLU A 151 14.86 -2.84 -15.76
C GLU A 151 14.61 -3.83 -16.90
N ALA A 152 13.64 -4.74 -16.74
CA ALA A 152 13.27 -5.70 -17.78
C ALA A 152 12.76 -5.01 -19.05
N LEU A 153 12.03 -3.91 -18.93
CA LEU A 153 11.58 -3.12 -20.09
C LEU A 153 12.74 -2.40 -20.76
N ALA A 154 13.66 -1.82 -19.97
CA ALA A 154 14.84 -1.12 -20.50
C ALA A 154 15.74 -2.08 -21.28
N GLU A 155 15.91 -3.32 -20.82
CA GLU A 155 16.65 -4.36 -21.54
C GLU A 155 16.00 -4.70 -22.89
N LYS A 156 14.67 -4.69 -22.96
CA LYS A 156 13.92 -5.02 -24.20
C LYS A 156 13.88 -3.91 -25.21
N ILE A 157 13.59 -2.66 -24.78
CA ILE A 157 13.39 -1.55 -25.73
C ILE A 157 14.63 -0.66 -25.90
N GLY A 158 15.57 -0.70 -24.96
CA GLY A 158 16.84 0.05 -25.02
C GLY A 158 17.64 -0.19 -26.29
N PRO A 159 17.85 -1.45 -26.75
CA PRO A 159 18.58 -1.76 -27.97
C PRO A 159 17.97 -1.12 -29.24
N TYR A 160 16.67 -0.82 -29.23
CA TYR A 160 16.00 -0.11 -30.33
C TYR A 160 16.18 1.41 -30.26
N GLY A 161 16.74 1.93 -29.16
CA GLY A 161 17.03 3.37 -29.01
C GLY A 161 15.94 4.16 -28.27
N PHE A 162 15.15 3.48 -27.45
CA PHE A 162 14.21 4.10 -26.53
C PHE A 162 14.83 4.23 -25.14
N ASP A 163 14.78 5.42 -24.58
CA ASP A 163 15.22 5.69 -23.22
C ASP A 163 13.99 5.79 -22.30
N ILE A 164 13.98 5.05 -21.20
CA ILE A 164 12.92 5.10 -20.20
C ILE A 164 13.27 6.21 -19.19
N GLU A 165 12.42 7.23 -19.09
CA GLU A 165 12.56 8.31 -18.12
C GLU A 165 11.86 7.95 -16.81
N VAL A 166 10.58 7.56 -16.90
CA VAL A 166 9.76 7.22 -15.73
C VAL A 166 8.90 6.00 -16.03
N PHE A 167 8.89 5.06 -15.12
CA PHE A 167 8.01 3.89 -15.15
C PHE A 167 7.16 3.87 -13.87
N ASN A 168 5.85 3.99 -14.02
CA ASN A 168 4.93 4.02 -12.90
C ASN A 168 3.86 2.94 -13.04
N ILE A 169 3.66 2.17 -12.00
CA ILE A 169 2.50 1.33 -11.85
C ILE A 169 1.37 2.20 -11.30
N THR A 170 0.37 2.52 -12.10
CA THR A 170 -0.75 3.38 -11.70
C THR A 170 -1.70 2.63 -10.77
N SER A 171 -2.06 1.41 -11.14
CA SER A 171 -2.94 0.57 -10.33
C SER A 171 -2.57 -0.90 -10.41
N PHE A 172 -2.82 -1.62 -9.30
CA PHE A 172 -3.01 -3.07 -9.28
C PHE A 172 -4.45 -3.35 -8.82
N GLY A 173 -5.20 -4.09 -9.64
CA GLY A 173 -6.52 -4.59 -9.30
C GLY A 173 -6.47 -6.12 -9.18
N PHE A 174 -7.10 -6.65 -8.15
CA PHE A 174 -7.24 -8.10 -7.92
C PHE A 174 -8.70 -8.49 -8.04
N SER A 175 -8.99 -9.80 -8.03
CA SER A 175 -10.38 -10.26 -8.05
C SER A 175 -11.13 -9.87 -6.77
N GLU A 176 -12.45 -9.74 -6.84
CA GLU A 176 -13.28 -9.40 -5.68
C GLU A 176 -13.17 -10.46 -4.58
N GLU A 177 -13.09 -11.75 -4.97
CA GLU A 177 -12.92 -12.86 -4.05
C GLU A 177 -11.57 -12.76 -3.31
N PHE A 178 -10.50 -12.40 -4.01
CA PHE A 178 -9.18 -12.21 -3.39
C PHE A 178 -9.19 -11.04 -2.42
N ASN A 179 -9.78 -9.90 -2.81
CA ASN A 179 -9.89 -8.73 -1.94
C ASN A 179 -10.69 -9.06 -0.67
N ALA A 180 -11.81 -9.75 -0.79
CA ALA A 180 -12.61 -10.20 0.35
C ALA A 180 -11.84 -11.19 1.26
N ALA A 181 -11.06 -12.11 0.69
CA ALA A 181 -10.23 -13.04 1.45
C ALA A 181 -9.11 -12.34 2.22
N ILE A 182 -8.45 -11.34 1.62
CA ILE A 182 -7.42 -10.52 2.28
C ILE A 182 -8.04 -9.70 3.41
N GLU A 183 -9.20 -9.08 3.20
CA GLU A 183 -9.91 -8.32 4.23
C GLU A 183 -10.31 -9.22 5.41
N ALA A 184 -10.84 -10.42 5.13
CA ALA A 184 -11.17 -11.40 6.15
C ALA A 184 -9.91 -11.87 6.92
N LYS A 185 -8.79 -12.13 6.22
CA LYS A 185 -7.49 -12.47 6.84
C LYS A 185 -7.00 -11.36 7.76
N GLN A 186 -7.04 -10.11 7.30
CA GLN A 186 -6.61 -8.96 8.11
C GLN A 186 -7.52 -8.78 9.34
N THR A 187 -8.82 -8.91 9.16
CA THR A 187 -9.78 -8.82 10.27
C THR A 187 -9.53 -9.92 11.31
N ALA A 188 -9.29 -11.16 10.86
CA ALA A 188 -8.96 -12.27 11.76
C ALA A 188 -7.64 -12.02 12.52
N GLN A 189 -6.60 -11.52 11.83
CA GLN A 189 -5.32 -11.17 12.47
C GLN A 189 -5.47 -10.04 13.50
N GLN A 190 -6.23 -8.98 13.17
CA GLN A 190 -6.51 -7.89 14.10
C GLN A 190 -7.28 -8.38 15.33
N ASN A 191 -8.27 -9.25 15.14
CA ASN A 191 -9.04 -9.84 16.24
C ASN A 191 -8.16 -10.74 17.13
N ALA A 192 -7.25 -11.52 16.54
CA ALA A 192 -6.29 -12.34 17.28
C ALA A 192 -5.33 -11.48 18.11
N LEU A 193 -4.77 -10.43 17.52
CA LEU A 193 -3.89 -9.49 18.21
C LEU A 193 -4.62 -8.76 19.35
N LYS A 194 -5.87 -8.34 19.11
CA LYS A 194 -6.72 -7.73 20.14
C LYS A 194 -6.98 -8.69 21.30
N ALA A 195 -7.31 -9.96 21.00
CA ALA A 195 -7.54 -10.97 22.01
C ALA A 195 -6.27 -11.23 22.86
N GLU A 196 -5.08 -11.23 22.23
CA GLU A 196 -3.80 -11.36 22.93
C GLU A 196 -3.53 -10.17 23.85
N GLN A 197 -3.78 -8.94 23.38
CA GLN A 197 -3.66 -7.72 24.20
C GLN A 197 -4.65 -7.70 25.34
N ASP A 198 -5.91 -8.10 25.12
CA ASP A 198 -6.93 -8.19 26.16
C ASP A 198 -6.55 -9.23 27.22
N LEU A 199 -6.00 -10.38 26.80
CA LEU A 199 -5.50 -11.39 27.72
C LEU A 199 -4.31 -10.87 28.56
N ALA A 200 -3.39 -10.15 27.94
CA ALA A 200 -2.29 -9.52 28.63
C ALA A 200 -2.78 -8.48 29.67
N ARG A 201 -3.76 -7.66 29.28
CA ARG A 201 -4.38 -6.68 30.18
C ARG A 201 -5.06 -7.36 31.37
N ILE A 202 -5.89 -8.38 31.14
CA ILE A 202 -6.59 -9.14 32.20
C ILE A 202 -5.58 -9.76 33.16
N LYS A 203 -4.47 -10.30 32.65
CA LYS A 203 -3.41 -10.84 33.52
C LYS A 203 -2.78 -9.77 34.43
N VAL A 204 -2.52 -8.59 33.88
CA VAL A 204 -1.97 -7.45 34.65
C VAL A 204 -2.99 -6.98 35.68
N GLU A 205 -4.26 -6.83 35.31
CA GLU A 205 -5.34 -6.45 36.24
C GLU A 205 -5.51 -7.46 37.36
N ALA A 206 -5.51 -8.77 37.05
CA ALA A 206 -5.57 -9.82 38.05
C ALA A 206 -4.36 -9.79 39.00
N GLN A 207 -3.15 -9.57 38.46
CA GLN A 207 -1.96 -9.44 39.27
C GLN A 207 -2.03 -8.21 40.19
N GLN A 208 -2.53 -7.08 39.72
CA GLN A 208 -2.73 -5.89 40.54
C GLN A 208 -3.73 -6.14 41.67
N GLN A 209 -4.85 -6.84 41.41
CA GLN A 209 -5.82 -7.20 42.42
C GLN A 209 -5.20 -8.13 43.50
N ILE A 210 -4.40 -9.09 43.08
CA ILE A 210 -3.70 -10.00 43.99
C ILE A 210 -2.72 -9.21 44.88
N GLU A 211 -1.93 -8.30 44.28
CA GLU A 211 -0.98 -7.48 45.02
C GLU A 211 -1.68 -6.50 45.97
N GLN A 212 -2.82 -5.90 45.55
CA GLN A 212 -3.65 -5.07 46.41
C GLN A 212 -4.19 -5.87 47.61
N ALA A 213 -4.78 -7.05 47.36
CA ALA A 213 -5.30 -7.91 48.41
C ALA A 213 -4.19 -8.37 49.37
N ARG A 214 -2.98 -8.65 48.87
CA ARG A 214 -1.81 -8.97 49.69
C ARG A 214 -1.38 -7.78 50.57
N ALA A 215 -1.31 -6.59 49.97
CA ALA A 215 -0.95 -5.37 50.70
C ALA A 215 -1.98 -5.03 51.81
N GLU A 216 -3.27 -5.20 51.49
CA GLU A 216 -4.35 -5.03 52.50
C GLU A 216 -4.23 -6.08 53.62
N ALA A 217 -4.06 -7.35 53.29
CA ALA A 217 -3.87 -8.41 54.28
C ALA A 217 -2.65 -8.17 55.16
N GLU A 218 -1.53 -7.74 54.57
CA GLU A 218 -0.32 -7.38 55.33
C GLU A 218 -0.54 -6.15 56.23
N SER A 219 -1.27 -5.14 55.69
CA SER A 219 -1.65 -3.97 56.49
C SER A 219 -2.51 -4.37 57.70
N TYR A 220 -3.50 -5.24 57.51
CA TYR A 220 -4.31 -5.77 58.60
C TYR A 220 -3.49 -6.61 59.58
N ARG A 221 -2.53 -7.40 59.09
CA ARG A 221 -1.63 -8.20 59.92
C ARG A 221 -0.76 -7.30 60.82
N LEU A 222 -0.16 -6.26 60.25
CA LEU A 222 0.64 -5.29 61.01
C LEU A 222 -0.20 -4.53 62.03
N LYS A 223 -1.41 -4.06 61.64
CA LYS A 223 -2.33 -3.43 62.57
C LYS A 223 -2.70 -4.35 63.74
N ASN A 224 -3.01 -5.63 63.44
CA ASN A 224 -3.34 -6.60 64.52
C ASN A 224 -2.15 -6.94 65.43
N GLN A 225 -0.91 -6.81 64.97
CA GLN A 225 0.28 -6.98 65.81
C GLN A 225 0.54 -5.78 66.74
N GLU A 226 0.12 -4.59 66.33
CA GLU A 226 0.29 -3.35 67.14
C GLU A 226 -0.93 -3.01 67.97
N ILE A 227 -2.05 -3.72 67.81
CA ILE A 227 -3.25 -3.53 68.62
C ILE A 227 -3.04 -4.16 69.99
N THR A 228 -2.58 -3.34 70.89
CA THR A 228 -2.65 -3.62 72.34
C THR A 228 -4.04 -3.27 72.83
N GLN A 229 -4.45 -3.89 74.01
CA GLN A 229 -5.75 -3.58 74.60
C GLN A 229 -5.94 -2.09 74.88
N GLU A 230 -4.85 -1.35 75.09
CA GLU A 230 -4.86 0.11 75.32
C GLU A 230 -5.19 0.90 74.06
N THR A 231 -4.70 0.48 72.87
CA THR A 231 -5.02 1.14 71.60
C THR A 231 -6.45 0.89 71.12
N LEU A 232 -7.00 -0.30 71.38
CA LEU A 232 -8.42 -0.62 71.15
C LEU A 232 -9.35 0.24 72.03
N ALA A 233 -9.00 0.42 73.27
CA ALA A 233 -9.77 1.27 74.18
C ALA A 233 -9.74 2.75 73.75
N MET A 234 -8.57 3.25 73.28
CA MET A 234 -8.42 4.62 72.81
C MET A 234 -9.24 4.86 71.47
N GLU A 235 -9.23 3.91 70.53
CA GLU A 235 -9.95 4.04 69.33
C GLU A 235 -11.46 3.94 69.53
N TRP A 236 -11.87 3.15 70.54
CA TRP A 236 -13.27 3.09 70.98
C TRP A 236 -13.74 4.43 71.55
N ILE A 237 -12.90 5.03 72.40
CA ILE A 237 -13.15 6.33 73.04
C ILE A 237 -13.22 7.45 71.96
N ASN A 238 -12.37 7.41 70.92
CA ASN A 238 -12.33 8.38 69.86
C ASN A 238 -13.53 8.27 68.89
N LYS A 239 -14.10 7.09 68.74
CA LYS A 239 -15.30 6.87 67.88
C LYS A 239 -16.59 7.00 68.65
N TRP A 240 -16.54 7.12 69.97
CA TRP A 240 -17.74 7.26 70.77
C TRP A 240 -18.29 8.67 70.67
N ASP A 241 -19.55 8.81 70.23
CA ASP A 241 -20.28 10.08 70.08
C ASP A 241 -20.78 10.70 71.39
N GLY A 242 -20.38 10.17 72.52
CA GLY A 242 -20.72 10.66 73.88
C GLY A 242 -22.16 10.37 74.31
N LYS A 243 -22.93 9.58 73.55
CA LYS A 243 -24.29 9.21 73.90
C LYS A 243 -24.34 7.77 74.33
N LEU A 244 -24.88 7.58 75.52
CA LEU A 244 -25.26 6.24 75.98
C LEU A 244 -26.45 5.74 75.10
N PRO A 245 -26.40 4.50 74.58
CA PRO A 245 -27.55 3.95 73.93
C PRO A 245 -28.73 3.89 74.97
N SER A 246 -29.80 4.65 74.66
CA SER A 246 -31.04 4.62 75.45
C SER A 246 -31.78 3.32 75.09
N VAL A 247 -31.39 2.24 75.65
CA VAL A 247 -32.18 1.02 75.70
C VAL A 247 -33.03 1.04 76.93
N ALA A 248 -34.24 1.54 76.80
CA ALA A 248 -35.31 1.31 77.81
C ALA A 248 -35.80 -0.12 77.57
N SER A 249 -35.29 -1.05 78.31
CA SER A 249 -35.86 -2.38 78.49
C SER A 249 -35.45 -2.92 79.89
N ASP A 250 -36.44 -3.29 80.59
CA ASP A 250 -36.51 -3.91 81.89
C ASP A 250 -35.51 -5.08 81.99
N GLY A 251 -34.55 -4.95 82.87
CA GLY A 251 -33.80 -6.09 83.49
C GLY A 251 -32.69 -6.69 82.59
N SER A 252 -31.45 -6.30 82.99
CA SER A 252 -30.28 -7.15 82.83
C SER A 252 -29.74 -7.38 81.39
N MET A 253 -29.23 -6.34 80.75
CA MET A 253 -28.10 -6.43 79.83
C MET A 253 -27.07 -5.35 80.23
N MET A 254 -26.37 -5.57 81.28
CA MET A 254 -25.06 -4.99 81.49
C MET A 254 -24.13 -5.71 80.49
N PHE A 255 -23.77 -5.03 79.38
CA PHE A 255 -22.59 -5.45 78.69
C PHE A 255 -21.41 -5.19 79.54
N ASP A 256 -20.95 -6.23 80.23
CA ASP A 256 -19.73 -6.16 80.99
C ASP A 256 -18.55 -6.15 80.01
N ILE A 257 -17.98 -4.99 79.81
CA ILE A 257 -16.80 -4.79 78.99
C ILE A 257 -15.68 -5.73 79.40
N SER A 258 -15.61 -6.14 80.69
CA SER A 258 -14.67 -7.10 81.21
C SER A 258 -14.82 -8.51 80.65
N ASP A 259 -16.05 -8.93 80.24
CA ASP A 259 -16.29 -10.23 79.63
C ASP A 259 -15.87 -10.25 78.18
N ILE A 260 -15.99 -9.12 77.44
CA ILE A 260 -15.53 -8.97 76.05
C ILE A 260 -13.99 -8.91 76.03
N ILE A 261 -13.36 -8.26 76.99
CA ILE A 261 -11.92 -8.21 77.18
C ILE A 261 -11.37 -9.59 77.55
N ALA A 262 -12.07 -10.34 78.40
CA ALA A 262 -11.67 -11.68 78.81
C ALA A 262 -11.83 -12.72 77.71
N ALA A 263 -12.83 -12.58 76.86
CA ALA A 263 -13.02 -13.45 75.70
C ALA A 263 -11.97 -13.20 74.59
N ALA A 264 -11.50 -11.98 74.42
CA ALA A 264 -10.38 -11.64 73.49
C ALA A 264 -9.01 -12.15 74.03
N GLY A 265 -8.84 -12.34 75.33
CA GLY A 265 -7.58 -12.79 75.89
C GLY A 265 -7.41 -14.34 76.01
N SER A 266 -8.46 -15.11 75.77
CA SER A 266 -8.38 -16.56 75.79
C SER A 266 -8.37 -17.08 74.32
N GLY A 267 -7.17 -17.18 73.77
CA GLY A 267 -6.93 -17.74 72.44
C GLY A 267 -7.37 -19.21 72.38
N LYS A 268 -8.67 -19.45 72.13
CA LYS A 268 -9.18 -20.72 71.72
C LYS A 268 -9.40 -20.70 70.22
N SER A 269 -8.51 -21.37 69.50
CA SER A 269 -8.58 -21.72 68.12
C SER A 269 -10.01 -22.11 67.77
N ALA A 270 -10.71 -21.20 66.99
CA ALA A 270 -11.95 -21.53 66.33
C ALA A 270 -11.61 -22.32 65.08
N SER A 271 -12.10 -23.55 65.06
CA SER A 271 -12.05 -24.45 63.89
C SER A 271 -12.53 -23.73 62.62
N ALA A 272 -11.74 -23.88 61.55
CA ALA A 272 -12.01 -23.35 60.22
C ALA A 272 -13.43 -23.78 59.72
N PRO A 273 -14.17 -22.87 59.12
CA PRO A 273 -15.39 -23.25 58.42
C PRO A 273 -15.01 -24.00 57.16
N SER A 274 -15.72 -25.10 56.94
CA SER A 274 -15.68 -26.02 55.80
C SER A 274 -15.74 -25.28 54.45
N THR A 275 -14.83 -25.64 53.56
CA THR A 275 -14.75 -25.25 52.16
C THR A 275 -16.11 -25.30 51.43
N PRO A 276 -16.47 -24.26 50.67
CA PRO A 276 -17.60 -24.39 49.71
C PRO A 276 -17.21 -25.34 48.59
N VAL A 277 -18.10 -26.30 48.33
CA VAL A 277 -18.07 -27.24 47.22
C VAL A 277 -18.07 -26.47 45.92
N ALA A 278 -17.10 -26.75 45.05
CA ALA A 278 -17.04 -26.24 43.68
C ALA A 278 -18.23 -26.82 42.89
N PRO A 279 -18.88 -26.03 42.03
CA PRO A 279 -19.90 -26.57 41.10
C PRO A 279 -19.24 -27.47 40.05
N SER A 280 -19.74 -28.70 39.97
CA SER A 280 -19.36 -29.71 39.00
C SER A 280 -19.59 -29.21 37.56
N ALA A 281 -18.56 -29.37 36.73
CA ALA A 281 -18.64 -29.19 35.28
C ALA A 281 -19.67 -30.15 34.63
N PRO A 282 -20.43 -29.71 33.63
CA PRO A 282 -21.30 -30.63 32.90
C PRO A 282 -20.46 -31.55 32.00
N SER A 283 -20.70 -32.84 32.17
CA SER A 283 -20.21 -33.95 31.37
C SER A 283 -20.55 -33.74 29.89
N ALA A 284 -19.55 -33.77 29.03
CA ALA A 284 -19.73 -33.90 27.60
C ALA A 284 -20.26 -35.31 27.27
N ALA A 285 -21.52 -35.38 26.90
CA ALA A 285 -22.10 -36.59 26.33
C ALA A 285 -21.71 -36.69 24.86
N SER A 286 -21.08 -37.78 24.54
CA SER A 286 -20.88 -38.42 23.25
C SER A 286 -22.14 -38.37 22.37
N ALA A 287 -21.97 -37.93 21.11
CA ALA A 287 -22.80 -38.40 20.01
C ALA A 287 -21.88 -38.69 18.83
N ALA A 288 -21.54 -39.93 18.70
CA ALA A 288 -21.05 -40.54 17.46
C ALA A 288 -22.25 -40.93 16.61
N ALA A 289 -21.99 -40.99 15.32
CA ALA A 289 -22.64 -41.72 14.26
C ALA A 289 -23.75 -41.02 13.45
N GLY A 290 -23.50 -40.96 12.19
CA GLY A 290 -24.52 -41.10 11.18
C GLY A 290 -24.39 -40.21 9.96
N GLU A 291 -23.83 -40.80 8.87
CA GLU A 291 -23.91 -40.50 7.44
C GLU A 291 -23.11 -39.32 6.91
#